data_55460971d6d3959da07f26873b4a8bea
#
_entry.id   55460971d6d3959da07f26873b4a8bea
#
_cell.length_a   1.000
_cell.length_b   1.000
_cell.length_c   1.000
_cell.angle_alpha   90.00
_cell.angle_beta   90.00
_cell.angle_gamma   90.00
#
_symmetry.space_group_name_H-M   'P 1'
#
loop_
_entity.id
_entity.type
_entity.pdbx_description
1 polymer ?
#
loop_
_entity_poly.entity_id
_entity_poly.type
_entity_poly.pdbx_seq_one_letter_code
_entity_poly.pdbx_strand_id
1 'polypeptide(L)'
;MPLNKSNEVFITCAVTGSGDAHNKSPHVPRSPKEIAKSAIEAAKAGAAIVHCHVRDPESGEPSRRPDLYKEVTERIRDSETDVIINLTAGMGGDVFFGSSESPLPLKDETDVAGASDRMQHVKECLPEICTLDCGSMNFGDTDYVMANTPSTLRKMAEIASALDVRIEIEAFDTGHLWFAKRLFEDGIIKPPILIQLCMGIPWGAPDDLNTLMAMINNIPKDWVFSTFSIGKNQMPYVAAAILSGGNVRVGLEDNIYLKRGVLATNAQLVEQAVKIVESMGSKILGPKEVRE
;
A
#
# COMPACT_ATOMS: atom_id res chain seq x y z
N MET A 1 7.07 9.59 26.22
CA MET A 1 7.02 8.12 26.35
C MET A 1 8.43 7.58 26.13
N PRO A 2 8.82 6.47 26.76
CA PRO A 2 10.07 5.82 26.41
C PRO A 2 10.01 5.35 24.95
N LEU A 3 11.18 5.30 24.31
CA LEU A 3 11.32 4.81 22.94
C LEU A 3 10.91 3.35 22.86
N ASN A 4 10.03 3.00 21.94
CA ASN A 4 9.54 1.63 21.70
C ASN A 4 10.03 1.13 20.34
N LYS A 5 11.34 1.12 20.14
CA LYS A 5 11.97 0.73 18.87
C LYS A 5 11.65 -0.72 18.51
N SER A 6 11.26 -0.98 17.28
CA SER A 6 11.18 -2.35 16.73
C SER A 6 12.55 -2.98 16.65
N ASN A 7 12.70 -4.18 17.21
CA ASN A 7 13.92 -4.97 17.11
C ASN A 7 13.93 -5.87 15.88
N GLU A 8 12.76 -6.22 15.39
CA GLU A 8 12.53 -7.01 14.19
C GLU A 8 11.56 -6.25 13.28
N VAL A 9 11.88 -6.14 12.00
CA VAL A 9 11.20 -5.28 11.04
C VAL A 9 11.09 -6.00 9.69
N PHE A 10 9.92 -6.07 9.13
CA PHE A 10 9.78 -6.42 7.72
C PHE A 10 9.69 -5.18 6.84
N ILE A 11 10.06 -5.35 5.58
CA ILE A 11 9.99 -4.31 4.55
C ILE A 11 8.95 -4.72 3.51
N THR A 12 7.96 -3.87 3.28
CA THR A 12 7.06 -3.93 2.13
C THR A 12 7.61 -3.05 1.01
N CYS A 13 7.70 -3.58 -0.21
CA CYS A 13 7.99 -2.78 -1.40
C CYS A 13 6.73 -2.54 -2.21
N ALA A 14 6.27 -1.29 -2.29
CA ALA A 14 5.19 -0.86 -3.18
C ALA A 14 5.75 -0.58 -4.58
N VAL A 15 5.60 -1.57 -5.48
CA VAL A 15 6.34 -1.68 -6.73
C VAL A 15 5.92 -0.63 -7.75
N THR A 16 4.61 -0.42 -7.89
CA THR A 16 3.99 0.59 -8.76
C THR A 16 2.60 0.89 -8.22
N GLY A 17 2.18 2.13 -8.27
CA GLY A 17 0.87 2.58 -7.80
C GLY A 17 -0.08 2.94 -8.94
N SER A 18 -1.20 3.59 -8.62
CA SER A 18 -2.15 4.13 -9.60
C SER A 18 -1.83 5.55 -10.08
N GLY A 19 -0.86 6.24 -9.45
CA GLY A 19 -0.49 7.62 -9.81
C GLY A 19 0.29 7.73 -11.13
N ASP A 20 0.62 8.98 -11.51
CA ASP A 20 1.32 9.35 -12.75
C ASP A 20 2.86 9.20 -12.68
N ALA A 21 3.37 8.51 -11.68
CA ALA A 21 4.80 8.30 -11.48
C ALA A 21 5.50 7.67 -12.70
N HIS A 22 4.78 6.86 -13.48
CA HIS A 22 5.25 6.24 -14.71
C HIS A 22 5.62 7.25 -15.81
N ASN A 23 5.06 8.46 -15.78
CA ASN A 23 5.40 9.56 -16.69
C ASN A 23 6.64 10.34 -16.24
N LYS A 24 7.03 10.19 -14.96
CA LYS A 24 8.12 10.93 -14.31
C LYS A 24 9.40 10.11 -14.18
N SER A 25 9.32 8.78 -14.22
CA SER A 25 10.47 7.89 -14.08
C SER A 25 10.37 6.68 -15.01
N PRO A 26 11.41 6.39 -15.81
CA PRO A 26 11.45 5.19 -16.65
C PRO A 26 11.62 3.90 -15.84
N HIS A 27 11.89 4.00 -14.54
CA HIS A 27 12.05 2.85 -13.65
C HIS A 27 10.74 2.35 -13.06
N VAL A 28 9.65 3.12 -13.19
CA VAL A 28 8.31 2.66 -12.77
C VAL A 28 7.82 1.62 -13.77
N PRO A 29 7.63 0.36 -13.33
CA PRO A 29 7.25 -0.72 -14.23
C PRO A 29 5.80 -0.57 -14.70
N ARG A 30 5.53 -0.92 -15.96
CA ARG A 30 4.22 -0.77 -16.61
C ARG A 30 3.59 -2.10 -16.97
N SER A 31 4.33 -2.95 -17.68
CA SER A 31 3.82 -4.26 -18.10
C SER A 31 3.85 -5.28 -16.94
N PRO A 32 3.01 -6.31 -16.96
CA PRO A 32 3.04 -7.40 -15.98
C PRO A 32 4.42 -8.03 -15.83
N LYS A 33 5.16 -8.18 -16.92
CA LYS A 33 6.54 -8.69 -16.91
C LYS A 33 7.49 -7.77 -16.16
N GLU A 34 7.41 -6.46 -16.38
CA GLU A 34 8.25 -5.47 -15.69
C GLU A 34 7.89 -5.38 -14.21
N ILE A 35 6.59 -5.40 -13.88
CA ILE A 35 6.10 -5.36 -12.49
C ILE A 35 6.60 -6.59 -11.73
N ALA A 36 6.41 -7.79 -12.27
CA ALA A 36 6.89 -9.03 -11.65
C ALA A 36 8.42 -9.05 -11.50
N LYS A 37 9.16 -8.62 -12.53
CA LYS A 37 10.63 -8.50 -12.46
C LYS A 37 11.05 -7.55 -11.34
N SER A 38 10.44 -6.37 -11.26
CA SER A 38 10.74 -5.37 -10.24
C SER A 38 10.39 -5.85 -8.82
N ALA A 39 9.30 -6.59 -8.67
CA ALA A 39 8.91 -7.23 -7.41
C ALA A 39 9.96 -8.27 -6.96
N ILE A 40 10.42 -9.13 -7.87
CA ILE A 40 11.45 -10.13 -7.61
C ILE A 40 12.79 -9.48 -7.24
N GLU A 41 13.18 -8.40 -7.94
CA GLU A 41 14.39 -7.64 -7.62
C GLU A 41 14.30 -6.98 -6.23
N ALA A 42 13.14 -6.42 -5.87
CA ALA A 42 12.88 -5.85 -4.55
C ALA A 42 12.95 -6.92 -3.45
N ALA A 43 12.37 -8.11 -3.67
CA ALA A 43 12.44 -9.23 -2.75
C ALA A 43 13.90 -9.66 -2.51
N LYS A 44 14.70 -9.80 -3.57
CA LYS A 44 16.14 -10.12 -3.48
C LYS A 44 16.95 -9.05 -2.76
N ALA A 45 16.49 -7.79 -2.79
CA ALA A 45 17.09 -6.68 -2.07
C ALA A 45 16.71 -6.64 -0.57
N GLY A 46 15.74 -7.47 -0.12
CA GLY A 46 15.36 -7.61 1.29
C GLY A 46 13.90 -7.28 1.61
N ALA A 47 13.02 -7.06 0.62
CA ALA A 47 11.59 -6.93 0.89
C ALA A 47 10.96 -8.29 1.18
N ALA A 48 10.22 -8.39 2.29
CA ALA A 48 9.45 -9.58 2.64
C ALA A 48 8.10 -9.61 1.93
N ILE A 49 7.54 -8.44 1.64
CA ILE A 49 6.24 -8.25 0.99
C ILE A 49 6.43 -7.36 -0.24
N VAL A 50 5.78 -7.70 -1.34
CA VAL A 50 5.66 -6.83 -2.52
C VAL A 50 4.21 -6.46 -2.73
N HIS A 51 3.93 -5.15 -2.70
CA HIS A 51 2.62 -4.59 -2.98
C HIS A 51 2.54 -4.20 -4.45
N CYS A 52 1.55 -4.72 -5.17
CA CYS A 52 1.45 -4.56 -6.61
C CYS A 52 0.08 -4.01 -7.04
N HIS A 53 0.14 -2.95 -7.82
CA HIS A 53 -0.89 -2.56 -8.78
C HIS A 53 -0.56 -3.14 -10.15
N VAL A 54 -1.48 -3.02 -11.10
CA VAL A 54 -1.21 -3.27 -12.52
C VAL A 54 -1.55 -2.04 -13.36
N ARG A 55 -0.92 -1.96 -14.51
CA ARG A 55 -1.12 -0.90 -15.47
C ARG A 55 -1.42 -1.49 -16.84
N ASP A 56 -2.15 -0.74 -17.65
CA ASP A 56 -2.30 -1.08 -19.05
C ASP A 56 -0.92 -1.03 -19.73
N PRO A 57 -0.48 -2.12 -20.39
CA PRO A 57 0.89 -2.18 -20.92
C PRO A 57 1.16 -1.20 -22.07
N GLU A 58 0.12 -0.75 -22.78
CA GLU A 58 0.27 0.16 -23.92
C GLU A 58 0.29 1.62 -23.47
N SER A 59 -0.72 2.02 -22.69
CA SER A 59 -0.84 3.41 -22.22
C SER A 59 0.00 3.72 -20.96
N GLY A 60 0.23 2.72 -20.11
CA GLY A 60 0.84 2.91 -18.78
C GLY A 60 -0.14 3.37 -17.72
N GLU A 61 -1.40 3.63 -18.07
CA GLU A 61 -2.44 4.04 -17.14
C GLU A 61 -2.78 2.92 -16.14
N PRO A 62 -3.22 3.27 -14.92
CA PRO A 62 -3.62 2.27 -13.93
C PRO A 62 -4.78 1.41 -14.46
N SER A 63 -4.82 0.14 -14.04
CA SER A 63 -5.80 -0.82 -14.53
C SER A 63 -6.32 -1.72 -13.42
N ARG A 64 -7.61 -2.11 -13.51
CA ARG A 64 -8.22 -3.12 -12.63
C ARG A 64 -8.38 -4.49 -13.34
N ARG A 65 -7.82 -4.67 -14.52
CA ARG A 65 -7.94 -5.90 -15.32
C ARG A 65 -7.41 -7.13 -14.58
N PRO A 66 -8.24 -8.15 -14.30
CA PRO A 66 -7.81 -9.33 -13.53
C PRO A 66 -6.74 -10.16 -14.25
N ASP A 67 -6.76 -10.21 -15.58
CA ASP A 67 -5.78 -10.94 -16.39
C ASP A 67 -4.35 -10.39 -16.20
N LEU A 68 -4.19 -9.06 -16.03
CA LEU A 68 -2.90 -8.44 -15.77
C LEU A 68 -2.39 -8.79 -14.36
N TYR A 69 -3.26 -8.77 -13.34
CA TYR A 69 -2.92 -9.21 -11.98
C TYR A 69 -2.54 -10.68 -11.95
N LYS A 70 -3.27 -11.52 -12.67
CA LYS A 70 -2.98 -12.95 -12.80
C LYS A 70 -1.58 -13.16 -13.38
N GLU A 71 -1.26 -12.49 -14.49
CA GLU A 71 0.06 -12.60 -15.10
C GLU A 71 1.19 -12.16 -14.15
N VAL A 72 1.03 -11.04 -13.42
CA VAL A 72 2.02 -10.60 -12.42
C VAL A 72 2.20 -11.65 -11.34
N THR A 73 1.11 -12.15 -10.79
CA THR A 73 1.11 -13.13 -9.69
C THR A 73 1.76 -14.45 -10.12
N GLU A 74 1.40 -14.97 -11.30
CA GLU A 74 1.98 -16.21 -11.85
C GLU A 74 3.49 -16.05 -12.07
N ARG A 75 3.94 -14.93 -12.67
CA ARG A 75 5.37 -14.67 -12.91
C ARG A 75 6.18 -14.57 -11.62
N ILE A 76 5.61 -14.02 -10.54
CA ILE A 76 6.29 -13.97 -9.24
C ILE A 76 6.34 -15.37 -8.63
N ARG A 77 5.24 -16.12 -8.64
CA ARG A 77 5.16 -17.48 -8.10
C ARG A 77 6.03 -18.50 -8.84
N ASP A 78 6.16 -18.34 -10.16
CA ASP A 78 7.02 -19.19 -10.99
C ASP A 78 8.52 -18.89 -10.80
N SER A 79 8.86 -17.82 -10.11
CA SER A 79 10.24 -17.53 -9.75
C SER A 79 10.69 -18.35 -8.53
N GLU A 80 12.01 -18.60 -8.43
CA GLU A 80 12.60 -19.25 -7.24
C GLU A 80 12.65 -18.31 -6.01
N THR A 81 12.15 -17.08 -6.14
CA THR A 81 12.24 -16.07 -5.07
C THR A 81 11.01 -16.15 -4.18
N ASP A 82 11.21 -16.49 -2.92
CA ASP A 82 10.15 -16.44 -1.92
C ASP A 82 9.84 -14.99 -1.56
N VAL A 83 8.57 -14.60 -1.67
CA VAL A 83 8.07 -13.27 -1.29
C VAL A 83 6.55 -13.33 -1.08
N ILE A 84 6.05 -12.57 -0.12
CA ILE A 84 4.60 -12.42 0.13
C ILE A 84 4.02 -11.47 -0.92
N ILE A 85 2.98 -11.93 -1.61
CA ILE A 85 2.29 -11.13 -2.62
C ILE A 85 1.11 -10.40 -1.95
N ASN A 86 1.15 -9.07 -2.05
CA ASN A 86 0.08 -8.17 -1.65
C ASN A 86 -0.47 -7.48 -2.90
N LEU A 87 -1.74 -7.69 -3.22
CA LEU A 87 -2.41 -7.02 -4.34
C LEU A 87 -3.32 -5.90 -3.83
N THR A 88 -3.26 -4.74 -4.50
CA THR A 88 -4.19 -3.65 -4.17
C THR A 88 -5.63 -4.05 -4.42
N ALA A 89 -6.56 -3.60 -3.55
CA ALA A 89 -7.98 -3.56 -3.84
C ALA A 89 -8.56 -2.13 -3.69
N GLY A 90 -7.66 -1.14 -3.63
CA GLY A 90 -8.00 0.29 -3.47
C GLY A 90 -8.68 0.90 -4.68
N MET A 91 -8.34 0.46 -5.89
CA MET A 91 -8.88 1.01 -7.14
C MET A 91 -10.38 0.78 -7.29
N GLY A 92 -11.05 1.70 -7.99
CA GLY A 92 -12.52 1.67 -8.18
C GLY A 92 -13.28 2.44 -7.10
N GLY A 93 -12.63 3.43 -6.50
CA GLY A 93 -13.24 4.39 -5.57
C GLY A 93 -12.99 5.85 -5.96
N ASP A 94 -12.60 6.12 -7.21
CA ASP A 94 -12.12 7.42 -7.65
C ASP A 94 -13.27 8.26 -8.21
N VAL A 95 -13.61 9.36 -7.53
CA VAL A 95 -14.66 10.29 -7.93
C VAL A 95 -14.05 11.62 -8.31
N PHE A 96 -14.14 11.98 -9.57
CA PHE A 96 -13.71 13.29 -10.07
C PHE A 96 -14.92 14.17 -10.35
N PHE A 97 -15.03 15.23 -9.57
CA PHE A 97 -16.10 16.21 -9.73
C PHE A 97 -15.82 17.19 -10.88
N GLY A 98 -16.86 17.81 -11.39
CA GLY A 98 -16.77 18.94 -12.29
C GLY A 98 -16.15 20.18 -11.60
N SER A 99 -16.47 21.38 -12.09
CA SER A 99 -16.02 22.62 -11.44
C SER A 99 -16.77 22.88 -10.14
N SER A 100 -16.23 23.75 -9.28
CA SER A 100 -16.88 24.18 -8.04
C SER A 100 -18.30 24.73 -8.22
N GLU A 101 -18.58 25.37 -9.37
CA GLU A 101 -19.89 25.92 -9.68
C GLU A 101 -20.82 24.94 -10.39
N SER A 102 -20.26 23.88 -11.01
CA SER A 102 -20.98 22.85 -11.73
C SER A 102 -20.36 21.47 -11.46
N PRO A 103 -20.60 20.88 -10.26
CA PRO A 103 -19.93 19.65 -9.84
C PRO A 103 -20.41 18.40 -10.59
N LEU A 104 -21.56 18.48 -11.27
CA LEU A 104 -22.14 17.40 -12.09
C LEU A 104 -22.30 17.85 -13.54
N PRO A 105 -22.20 16.91 -14.53
CA PRO A 105 -21.87 15.50 -14.31
C PRO A 105 -20.43 15.29 -13.79
N LEU A 106 -20.16 14.12 -13.21
CA LEU A 106 -18.78 13.73 -12.87
C LEU A 106 -17.92 13.67 -14.14
N LYS A 107 -16.61 13.87 -13.97
CA LYS A 107 -15.66 13.80 -15.09
C LYS A 107 -15.46 12.34 -15.55
N ASP A 108 -15.00 12.18 -16.79
CA ASP A 108 -14.81 10.87 -17.45
C ASP A 108 -13.75 10.01 -16.75
N GLU A 109 -12.83 10.63 -16.01
CA GLU A 109 -11.80 9.94 -15.22
C GLU A 109 -12.37 9.24 -13.97
N THR A 110 -13.65 9.44 -13.64
CA THR A 110 -14.31 8.79 -12.51
C THR A 110 -14.34 7.28 -12.69
N ASP A 111 -13.73 6.55 -11.73
CA ASP A 111 -13.74 5.08 -11.69
C ASP A 111 -14.37 4.61 -10.37
N VAL A 112 -15.69 4.43 -10.38
CA VAL A 112 -16.44 3.90 -9.23
C VAL A 112 -17.01 2.54 -9.58
N ALA A 113 -16.57 1.53 -8.82
CA ALA A 113 -16.96 0.14 -9.03
C ALA A 113 -17.55 -0.50 -7.78
N GLY A 114 -18.37 -1.52 -7.96
CA GLY A 114 -18.93 -2.31 -6.87
C GLY A 114 -17.89 -3.20 -6.18
N ALA A 115 -18.13 -3.54 -4.91
CA ALA A 115 -17.22 -4.36 -4.12
C ALA A 115 -16.80 -5.68 -4.80
N SER A 116 -17.74 -6.37 -5.46
CA SER A 116 -17.45 -7.63 -6.15
C SER A 116 -16.54 -7.47 -7.36
N ASP A 117 -16.67 -6.38 -8.08
CA ASP A 117 -15.83 -6.02 -9.23
C ASP A 117 -14.42 -5.64 -8.76
N ARG A 118 -14.32 -4.78 -7.74
CA ARG A 118 -13.04 -4.39 -7.13
C ARG A 118 -12.25 -5.59 -6.57
N MET A 119 -12.93 -6.66 -6.16
CA MET A 119 -12.32 -7.87 -5.59
C MET A 119 -12.16 -9.00 -6.61
N GLN A 120 -12.44 -8.79 -7.91
CA GLN A 120 -12.39 -9.86 -8.89
C GLN A 120 -11.01 -10.49 -9.03
N HIS A 121 -9.96 -9.67 -9.17
CA HIS A 121 -8.58 -10.14 -9.26
C HIS A 121 -8.10 -10.84 -7.98
N VAL A 122 -8.57 -10.41 -6.80
CA VAL A 122 -8.25 -11.09 -5.53
C VAL A 122 -8.85 -12.49 -5.51
N LYS A 123 -10.07 -12.68 -6.01
CA LYS A 123 -10.71 -14.00 -6.14
C LYS A 123 -9.98 -14.91 -7.12
N GLU A 124 -9.47 -14.36 -8.23
CA GLU A 124 -8.79 -15.13 -9.27
C GLU A 124 -7.34 -15.45 -8.90
N CYS A 125 -6.63 -14.52 -8.28
CA CYS A 125 -5.20 -14.65 -7.97
C CYS A 125 -4.94 -15.30 -6.60
N LEU A 126 -5.87 -15.18 -5.65
CA LEU A 126 -5.71 -15.64 -4.25
C LEU A 126 -4.34 -15.23 -3.68
N PRO A 127 -4.03 -13.92 -3.60
CA PRO A 127 -2.78 -13.45 -3.01
C PRO A 127 -2.77 -13.75 -1.50
N GLU A 128 -1.61 -13.71 -0.86
CA GLU A 128 -1.52 -13.87 0.61
C GLU A 128 -2.14 -12.64 1.32
N ILE A 129 -1.99 -11.45 0.73
CA ILE A 129 -2.51 -10.19 1.27
C ILE A 129 -3.22 -9.42 0.16
N CYS A 130 -4.30 -8.72 0.50
CA CYS A 130 -4.85 -7.63 -0.32
C CYS A 130 -5.05 -6.37 0.53
N THR A 131 -4.90 -5.18 -0.07
CA THR A 131 -5.16 -3.93 0.66
C THR A 131 -6.64 -3.57 0.66
N LEU A 132 -7.03 -2.83 1.69
CA LEU A 132 -8.34 -2.24 1.84
C LEU A 132 -8.17 -0.78 2.30
N ASP A 133 -8.39 0.18 1.41
CA ASP A 133 -8.34 1.61 1.71
C ASP A 133 -9.52 1.98 2.61
N CYS A 134 -9.27 2.09 3.89
CA CYS A 134 -10.30 2.12 4.91
C CYS A 134 -10.80 3.52 5.18
N GLY A 135 -11.62 4.03 4.27
CA GLY A 135 -12.29 5.33 4.38
C GLY A 135 -12.21 6.18 3.11
N SER A 136 -12.88 7.32 3.16
CA SER A 136 -12.95 8.28 2.06
C SER A 136 -12.22 9.56 2.43
N MET A 137 -11.60 10.22 1.45
CA MET A 137 -10.90 11.48 1.66
C MET A 137 -10.78 12.26 0.35
N ASN A 138 -10.61 13.58 0.43
CA ASN A 138 -10.06 14.33 -0.68
C ASN A 138 -8.65 13.82 -0.96
N PHE A 139 -8.27 13.66 -2.21
CA PHE A 139 -7.01 13.06 -2.58
C PHE A 139 -6.23 13.97 -3.54
N GLY A 140 -5.15 14.56 -3.03
CA GLY A 140 -4.37 15.53 -3.80
C GLY A 140 -5.07 16.88 -3.96
N ASP A 141 -4.46 17.78 -4.70
CA ASP A 141 -4.88 19.17 -4.86
C ASP A 141 -5.76 19.38 -6.11
N THR A 142 -6.75 18.51 -6.26
CA THR A 142 -7.71 18.50 -7.39
C THR A 142 -9.12 18.20 -6.88
N ASP A 143 -10.13 18.28 -7.74
CA ASP A 143 -11.53 17.93 -7.44
C ASP A 143 -11.75 16.39 -7.39
N TYR A 144 -10.79 15.67 -6.80
CA TYR A 144 -10.78 14.23 -6.68
C TYR A 144 -11.06 13.80 -5.25
N VAL A 145 -11.99 12.89 -5.09
CA VAL A 145 -12.32 12.23 -3.81
C VAL A 145 -12.15 10.73 -3.97
N MET A 146 -11.28 10.13 -3.13
CA MET A 146 -11.26 8.70 -2.93
C MET A 146 -12.47 8.33 -2.08
N ALA A 147 -13.41 7.59 -2.65
CA ALA A 147 -14.71 7.28 -2.05
C ALA A 147 -14.84 5.80 -1.71
N ASN A 148 -14.74 5.47 -0.43
CA ASN A 148 -14.90 4.12 0.10
C ASN A 148 -16.02 4.11 1.16
N THR A 149 -17.23 3.76 0.75
CA THR A 149 -18.36 3.74 1.67
C THR A 149 -18.27 2.57 2.66
N PRO A 150 -18.82 2.71 3.87
CA PRO A 150 -18.82 1.63 4.87
C PRO A 150 -19.42 0.31 4.36
N SER A 151 -20.47 0.36 3.53
CA SER A 151 -21.09 -0.84 2.96
C SER A 151 -20.17 -1.54 1.93
N THR A 152 -19.49 -0.76 1.08
CA THR A 152 -18.52 -1.29 0.11
C THR A 152 -17.35 -1.94 0.84
N LEU A 153 -16.75 -1.26 1.83
CA LEU A 153 -15.62 -1.77 2.59
C LEU A 153 -15.97 -3.05 3.36
N ARG A 154 -17.16 -3.10 4.01
CA ARG A 154 -17.64 -4.31 4.67
C ARG A 154 -17.74 -5.48 3.69
N LYS A 155 -18.33 -5.24 2.52
CA LYS A 155 -18.48 -6.29 1.50
C LYS A 155 -17.14 -6.77 0.95
N MET A 156 -16.19 -5.86 0.71
CA MET A 156 -14.84 -6.24 0.28
C MET A 156 -14.13 -7.06 1.35
N ALA A 157 -14.19 -6.64 2.62
CA ALA A 157 -13.61 -7.36 3.74
C ALA A 157 -14.23 -8.76 3.93
N GLU A 158 -15.55 -8.91 3.81
CA GLU A 158 -16.25 -10.20 3.82
C GLU A 158 -15.75 -11.12 2.70
N ILE A 159 -15.55 -10.58 1.50
CA ILE A 159 -15.04 -11.35 0.34
C ILE A 159 -13.61 -11.84 0.62
N ALA A 160 -12.70 -10.97 1.07
CA ALA A 160 -11.33 -11.36 1.39
C ALA A 160 -11.28 -12.42 2.49
N SER A 161 -12.07 -12.21 3.57
CA SER A 161 -12.15 -13.15 4.69
C SER A 161 -12.70 -14.52 4.27
N ALA A 162 -13.67 -14.57 3.36
CA ALA A 162 -14.22 -15.81 2.84
C ALA A 162 -13.24 -16.58 1.93
N LEU A 163 -12.26 -15.90 1.36
CA LEU A 163 -11.18 -16.47 0.54
C LEU A 163 -9.93 -16.84 1.34
N ASP A 164 -9.92 -16.58 2.65
CA ASP A 164 -8.75 -16.70 3.53
C ASP A 164 -7.57 -15.83 3.06
N VAL A 165 -7.86 -14.69 2.40
CA VAL A 165 -6.88 -13.69 2.02
C VAL A 165 -6.75 -12.68 3.14
N ARG A 166 -5.51 -12.43 3.61
CA ARG A 166 -5.23 -11.47 4.66
C ARG A 166 -5.50 -10.04 4.17
N ILE A 167 -6.13 -9.24 5.01
CA ILE A 167 -6.36 -7.82 4.70
C ILE A 167 -5.26 -6.99 5.34
N GLU A 168 -4.59 -6.16 4.54
CA GLU A 168 -3.82 -5.01 5.01
C GLU A 168 -4.70 -3.76 4.87
N ILE A 169 -5.01 -3.14 6.00
CA ILE A 169 -5.83 -1.94 6.03
C ILE A 169 -4.94 -0.72 5.78
N GLU A 170 -5.20 0.03 4.72
CA GLU A 170 -4.59 1.32 4.49
C GLU A 170 -5.40 2.41 5.19
N ALA A 171 -4.75 3.09 6.13
CA ALA A 171 -5.35 4.16 6.92
C ALA A 171 -4.66 5.49 6.62
N PHE A 172 -5.41 6.43 6.08
CA PHE A 172 -4.94 7.76 5.67
C PHE A 172 -5.30 8.84 6.71
N ASP A 173 -6.10 8.51 7.73
CA ASP A 173 -6.48 9.39 8.82
C ASP A 173 -6.97 8.58 10.03
N THR A 174 -7.11 9.24 11.18
CA THR A 174 -7.60 8.63 12.43
C THR A 174 -9.02 8.07 12.31
N GLY A 175 -9.89 8.71 11.51
CA GLY A 175 -11.24 8.21 11.22
C GLY A 175 -11.24 6.85 10.51
N HIS A 176 -10.24 6.59 9.66
CA HIS A 176 -10.06 5.31 9.00
C HIS A 176 -9.66 4.20 9.99
N LEU A 177 -8.81 4.51 10.98
CA LEU A 177 -8.50 3.59 12.08
C LEU A 177 -9.70 3.27 12.95
N TRP A 178 -10.58 4.25 13.18
CA TRP A 178 -11.82 4.02 13.90
C TRP A 178 -12.73 3.04 13.15
N PHE A 179 -12.86 3.20 11.84
CA PHE A 179 -13.65 2.26 11.03
C PHE A 179 -13.00 0.86 10.98
N ALA A 180 -11.68 0.76 10.88
CA ALA A 180 -10.95 -0.51 10.96
C ALA A 180 -11.25 -1.26 12.27
N LYS A 181 -11.24 -0.56 13.41
CA LYS A 181 -11.63 -1.13 14.71
C LYS A 181 -13.08 -1.64 14.69
N ARG A 182 -13.99 -0.92 14.03
CA ARG A 182 -15.38 -1.35 13.88
C ARG A 182 -15.51 -2.62 13.03
N LEU A 183 -14.73 -2.77 11.96
CA LEU A 183 -14.71 -4.02 11.18
C LEU A 183 -14.25 -5.21 12.02
N PHE A 184 -13.27 -4.98 12.91
CA PHE A 184 -12.81 -6.00 13.85
C PHE A 184 -13.84 -6.35 14.91
N GLU A 185 -14.44 -5.35 15.55
CA GLU A 185 -15.51 -5.52 16.56
C GLU A 185 -16.74 -6.28 16.01
N ASP A 186 -17.07 -6.03 14.74
CA ASP A 186 -18.14 -6.73 14.04
C ASP A 186 -17.74 -8.15 13.57
N GLY A 187 -16.49 -8.59 13.83
CA GLY A 187 -15.97 -9.91 13.47
C GLY A 187 -15.75 -10.13 11.97
N ILE A 188 -15.73 -9.06 11.18
CA ILE A 188 -15.53 -9.13 9.72
C ILE A 188 -14.08 -9.40 9.37
N ILE A 189 -13.16 -8.71 10.06
CA ILE A 189 -11.71 -8.97 9.94
C ILE A 189 -11.20 -9.69 11.19
N LYS A 190 -10.18 -10.54 11.02
CA LYS A 190 -9.66 -11.42 12.09
C LYS A 190 -8.17 -11.23 12.31
N PRO A 191 -7.68 -11.44 13.54
CA PRO A 191 -6.25 -11.34 13.85
C PRO A 191 -5.41 -12.39 13.06
N PRO A 192 -4.13 -12.08 12.84
CA PRO A 192 -3.45 -10.82 13.11
C PRO A 192 -3.93 -9.72 12.17
N ILE A 193 -4.20 -8.52 12.72
CA ILE A 193 -4.63 -7.36 11.94
C ILE A 193 -3.39 -6.59 11.48
N LEU A 194 -3.33 -6.30 10.19
CA LEU A 194 -2.24 -5.57 9.56
C LEU A 194 -2.72 -4.18 9.13
N ILE A 195 -2.05 -3.14 9.61
CA ILE A 195 -2.34 -1.73 9.31
C ILE A 195 -1.18 -1.09 8.59
N GLN A 196 -1.45 -0.44 7.47
CA GLN A 196 -0.53 0.46 6.79
C GLN A 196 -0.96 1.90 7.07
N LEU A 197 -0.12 2.68 7.77
CA LEU A 197 -0.32 4.11 7.95
C LEU A 197 0.25 4.86 6.75
N CYS A 198 -0.63 5.48 5.96
CA CYS A 198 -0.32 6.19 4.73
C CYS A 198 -0.21 7.70 5.02
N MET A 199 1.02 8.21 5.15
CA MET A 199 1.25 9.56 5.61
C MET A 199 1.70 10.50 4.47
N GLY A 200 1.37 11.79 4.61
CA GLY A 200 1.85 12.83 3.71
C GLY A 200 1.11 12.95 2.39
N ILE A 201 0.05 12.18 2.16
CA ILE A 201 -0.85 12.37 1.03
C ILE A 201 -1.73 13.60 1.34
N PRO A 202 -1.79 14.60 0.45
CA PRO A 202 -2.55 15.81 0.71
C PRO A 202 -4.00 15.52 1.09
N TRP A 203 -4.43 16.15 2.20
CA TRP A 203 -5.74 16.08 2.84
C TRP A 203 -6.02 14.78 3.63
N GLY A 204 -5.06 13.83 3.64
CA GLY A 204 -4.97 12.80 4.66
C GLY A 204 -4.11 13.25 5.85
N ALA A 205 -3.61 12.29 6.63
CA ALA A 205 -2.73 12.56 7.76
C ALA A 205 -1.40 13.17 7.28
N PRO A 206 -1.03 14.37 7.74
CA PRO A 206 0.27 14.96 7.45
C PRO A 206 1.41 14.13 8.06
N ASP A 207 2.58 14.18 7.43
CA ASP A 207 3.72 13.34 7.74
C ASP A 207 4.65 13.93 8.83
N ASP A 208 4.09 14.72 9.74
CA ASP A 208 4.80 15.15 10.95
C ASP A 208 4.73 14.09 12.07
N LEU A 209 5.72 14.11 12.96
CA LEU A 209 5.83 13.11 14.01
C LEU A 209 4.68 13.15 15.03
N ASN A 210 4.06 14.29 15.27
CA ASN A 210 2.92 14.38 16.20
C ASN A 210 1.71 13.65 15.63
N THR A 211 1.43 13.86 14.33
CA THR A 211 0.35 13.17 13.63
C THR A 211 0.62 11.67 13.53
N LEU A 212 1.85 11.26 13.20
CA LEU A 212 2.23 9.84 13.21
C LEU A 212 1.95 9.21 14.58
N MET A 213 2.37 9.85 15.67
CA MET A 213 2.11 9.36 17.03
C MET A 213 0.63 9.34 17.38
N ALA A 214 -0.16 10.30 16.90
CA ALA A 214 -1.61 10.29 17.07
C ALA A 214 -2.25 9.11 16.35
N MET A 215 -1.81 8.80 15.13
CA MET A 215 -2.26 7.62 14.39
C MET A 215 -1.92 6.33 15.16
N ILE A 216 -0.65 6.16 15.56
CA ILE A 216 -0.17 4.98 16.28
C ILE A 216 -0.90 4.78 17.61
N ASN A 217 -1.14 5.84 18.38
CA ASN A 217 -1.88 5.77 19.65
C ASN A 217 -3.35 5.34 19.48
N ASN A 218 -3.87 5.40 18.26
CA ASN A 218 -5.21 4.91 17.91
C ASN A 218 -5.22 3.44 17.44
N ILE A 219 -4.06 2.80 17.27
CA ILE A 219 -3.97 1.38 16.90
C ILE A 219 -4.03 0.52 18.18
N PRO A 220 -4.86 -0.53 18.25
CA PRO A 220 -4.79 -1.53 19.31
C PRO A 220 -3.39 -2.15 19.42
N LYS A 221 -2.94 -2.42 20.63
CA LYS A 221 -1.55 -2.84 20.90
C LYS A 221 -1.14 -4.18 20.30
N ASP A 222 -2.11 -5.02 20.03
CA ASP A 222 -1.96 -6.36 19.44
C ASP A 222 -2.04 -6.37 17.91
N TRP A 223 -2.21 -5.20 17.29
CA TRP A 223 -2.22 -5.05 15.85
C TRP A 223 -0.80 -4.74 15.32
N VAL A 224 -0.46 -5.33 14.19
CA VAL A 224 0.80 -5.06 13.50
C VAL A 224 0.63 -3.86 12.57
N PHE A 225 1.55 -2.92 12.62
CA PHE A 225 1.51 -1.79 11.69
C PHE A 225 2.82 -1.58 10.95
N SER A 226 2.70 -1.04 9.77
CA SER A 226 3.77 -0.42 9.01
C SER A 226 3.40 1.02 8.67
N THR A 227 4.38 1.84 8.33
CA THR A 227 4.11 3.23 7.92
C THR A 227 5.09 3.69 6.85
N PHE A 228 4.63 4.62 6.03
CA PHE A 228 5.43 5.33 5.04
C PHE A 228 4.99 6.78 4.94
N SER A 229 5.82 7.60 4.29
CA SER A 229 5.44 8.90 3.77
C SER A 229 5.79 8.99 2.29
N ILE A 230 5.00 9.74 1.53
CA ILE A 230 5.23 9.93 0.10
C ILE A 230 6.40 10.88 -0.18
N GLY A 231 7.01 10.70 -1.36
CA GLY A 231 8.01 11.59 -1.90
C GLY A 231 9.30 11.65 -1.08
N LYS A 232 9.82 12.85 -0.86
CA LYS A 232 11.14 13.08 -0.23
C LYS A 232 11.27 12.55 1.19
N ASN A 233 10.15 12.35 1.88
CA ASN A 233 10.13 11.91 3.27
C ASN A 233 10.06 10.38 3.41
N GLN A 234 9.99 9.60 2.31
CA GLN A 234 9.95 8.13 2.38
C GLN A 234 11.13 7.55 3.17
N MET A 235 12.37 7.95 2.87
CA MET A 235 13.54 7.41 3.59
C MET A 235 13.65 7.88 5.06
N PRO A 236 13.43 9.16 5.41
CA PRO A 236 13.28 9.56 6.81
C PRO A 236 12.21 8.77 7.57
N TYR A 237 11.11 8.42 6.90
CA TYR A 237 10.04 7.66 7.52
C TYR A 237 10.39 6.20 7.82
N VAL A 238 11.38 5.61 7.15
CA VAL A 238 11.94 4.31 7.54
C VAL A 238 12.42 4.35 9.00
N ALA A 239 13.18 5.38 9.37
CA ALA A 239 13.64 5.56 10.74
C ALA A 239 12.47 5.85 11.70
N ALA A 240 11.52 6.70 11.31
CA ALA A 240 10.35 7.02 12.12
C ALA A 240 9.49 5.78 12.42
N ALA A 241 9.27 4.91 11.43
CA ALA A 241 8.56 3.64 11.57
C ALA A 241 9.21 2.76 12.64
N ILE A 242 10.52 2.53 12.52
CA ILE A 242 11.29 1.69 13.44
C ILE A 242 11.25 2.26 14.87
N LEU A 243 11.51 3.56 15.04
CA LEU A 243 11.49 4.25 16.34
C LEU A 243 10.12 4.20 17.01
N SER A 244 9.05 4.10 16.23
CA SER A 244 7.67 4.05 16.71
C SER A 244 7.15 2.65 17.01
N GLY A 245 7.95 1.61 16.75
CA GLY A 245 7.54 0.22 16.98
C GLY A 245 6.86 -0.44 15.78
N GLY A 246 6.95 0.14 14.58
CA GLY A 246 6.33 -0.35 13.36
C GLY A 246 7.29 -0.99 12.38
N ASN A 247 6.73 -1.42 11.25
CA ASN A 247 7.41 -1.94 10.08
C ASN A 247 7.48 -0.89 8.98
N VAL A 248 8.12 -1.21 7.87
CA VAL A 248 8.54 -0.25 6.85
C VAL A 248 7.88 -0.53 5.51
N ARG A 249 7.42 0.53 4.82
CA ARG A 249 7.09 0.47 3.39
C ARG A 249 7.93 1.49 2.63
N VAL A 250 8.47 1.04 1.48
CA VAL A 250 9.16 1.87 0.49
C VAL A 250 8.77 1.42 -0.92
N GLY A 251 9.11 2.18 -1.94
CA GLY A 251 8.90 1.78 -3.33
C GLY A 251 8.54 2.92 -4.26
N LEU A 252 8.52 2.62 -5.55
CA LEU A 252 8.29 3.60 -6.63
C LEU A 252 6.85 4.10 -6.70
N GLU A 253 5.91 3.42 -6.06
CA GLU A 253 4.55 3.92 -5.87
C GLU A 253 4.56 5.23 -5.10
N ASP A 254 5.36 5.29 -4.03
CA ASP A 254 5.34 6.38 -3.06
C ASP A 254 6.44 7.42 -3.31
N ASN A 255 7.57 7.03 -3.94
CA ASN A 255 8.71 7.90 -4.21
C ASN A 255 9.57 7.38 -5.35
N ILE A 256 9.89 8.23 -6.31
CA ILE A 256 10.70 7.86 -7.49
C ILE A 256 12.18 8.26 -7.38
N TYR A 257 12.61 8.85 -6.25
CA TYR A 257 13.96 9.35 -6.08
C TYR A 257 14.75 8.60 -5.01
N LEU A 258 15.98 8.19 -5.37
CA LEU A 258 16.95 7.68 -4.41
C LEU A 258 17.54 8.82 -3.55
N LYS A 259 17.80 9.94 -4.20
CA LYS A 259 18.21 11.23 -3.63
C LYS A 259 17.87 12.34 -4.59
N ARG A 260 18.02 13.59 -4.15
CA ARG A 260 17.69 14.76 -4.97
C ARG A 260 18.30 14.66 -6.40
N GLY A 261 17.45 14.64 -7.40
CA GLY A 261 17.82 14.59 -8.82
C GLY A 261 18.30 13.23 -9.34
N VAL A 262 18.24 12.16 -8.52
CA VAL A 262 18.63 10.80 -8.94
C VAL A 262 17.42 9.88 -8.80
N LEU A 263 16.93 9.38 -9.92
CA LEU A 263 15.84 8.42 -9.98
C LEU A 263 16.27 7.06 -9.39
N ALA A 264 15.35 6.41 -8.70
CA ALA A 264 15.55 5.12 -8.05
C ALA A 264 14.91 3.97 -8.83
N THR A 265 15.39 2.76 -8.56
CA THR A 265 14.63 1.51 -8.77
C THR A 265 14.04 1.03 -7.45
N ASN A 266 13.06 0.12 -7.50
CA ASN A 266 12.50 -0.50 -6.28
C ASN A 266 13.58 -1.19 -5.44
N ALA A 267 14.45 -1.97 -6.07
CA ALA A 267 15.56 -2.63 -5.38
C ALA A 267 16.47 -1.65 -4.64
N GLN A 268 16.82 -0.51 -5.25
CA GLN A 268 17.65 0.51 -4.60
C GLN A 268 16.97 1.17 -3.40
N LEU A 269 15.65 1.41 -3.46
CA LEU A 269 14.89 1.94 -2.32
C LEU A 269 14.84 0.92 -1.18
N VAL A 270 14.65 -0.37 -1.49
CA VAL A 270 14.70 -1.45 -0.49
C VAL A 270 16.11 -1.56 0.12
N GLU A 271 17.18 -1.58 -0.69
CA GLU A 271 18.56 -1.62 -0.19
C GLU A 271 18.87 -0.45 0.75
N GLN A 272 18.36 0.74 0.44
CA GLN A 272 18.54 1.90 1.30
C GLN A 272 17.75 1.75 2.62
N ALA A 273 16.53 1.23 2.57
CA ALA A 273 15.75 0.92 3.76
C ALA A 273 16.44 -0.13 4.64
N VAL A 274 16.96 -1.21 4.04
CA VAL A 274 17.77 -2.25 4.71
C VAL A 274 18.92 -1.62 5.50
N LYS A 275 19.72 -0.76 4.86
CA LYS A 275 20.84 -0.07 5.52
C LYS A 275 20.41 0.78 6.71
N ILE A 276 19.26 1.46 6.62
CA ILE A 276 18.72 2.25 7.74
C ILE A 276 18.29 1.32 8.87
N VAL A 277 17.53 0.26 8.58
CA VAL A 277 17.07 -0.74 9.57
C VAL A 277 18.25 -1.32 10.33
N GLU A 278 19.27 -1.83 9.62
CA GLU A 278 20.47 -2.42 10.20
C GLU A 278 21.29 -1.41 11.01
N SER A 279 21.44 -0.18 10.51
CA SER A 279 22.15 0.90 11.22
C SER A 279 21.48 1.28 12.54
N MET A 280 20.18 1.07 12.66
CA MET A 280 19.43 1.25 13.90
C MET A 280 19.49 0.02 14.83
N GLY A 281 20.21 -1.04 14.43
CA GLY A 281 20.36 -2.26 15.22
C GLY A 281 19.09 -3.13 15.24
N SER A 282 18.26 -3.06 14.20
CA SER A 282 17.09 -3.91 14.03
C SER A 282 17.39 -5.04 13.05
N LYS A 283 16.78 -6.22 13.26
CA LYS A 283 16.83 -7.37 12.35
C LYS A 283 15.76 -7.22 11.27
N ILE A 284 16.10 -7.57 10.03
CA ILE A 284 15.13 -7.65 8.94
C ILE A 284 14.54 -9.06 8.92
N LEU A 285 13.21 -9.11 8.89
CA LEU A 285 12.45 -10.35 8.76
C LEU A 285 12.26 -10.69 7.28
N GLY A 286 12.51 -11.95 6.93
CA GLY A 286 12.19 -12.49 5.63
C GLY A 286 10.73 -12.93 5.50
N PRO A 287 10.29 -13.31 4.29
CA PRO A 287 8.89 -13.68 4.05
C PRO A 287 8.42 -14.87 4.90
N LYS A 288 9.30 -15.83 5.20
CA LYS A 288 8.94 -16.97 6.05
C LYS A 288 8.58 -16.53 7.48
N GLU A 289 9.42 -15.67 8.07
CA GLU A 289 9.21 -15.16 9.42
C GLU A 289 7.97 -14.25 9.51
N VAL A 290 7.62 -13.56 8.42
CA VAL A 290 6.42 -12.71 8.36
C VAL A 290 5.13 -13.53 8.25
N ARG A 291 5.18 -14.76 7.69
CA ARG A 291 4.03 -15.67 7.63
C ARG A 291 3.74 -16.34 8.97
N GLU A 292 4.74 -16.50 9.84
CA GLU A 292 4.65 -17.07 11.20
C GLU A 292 4.06 -16.07 12.20
#